data_0ab28de5febf96daa889ad614eda11bf
#
_entry.id   0ab28de5febf96daa889ad614eda11bf
#
_cell.length_a   1.000
_cell.length_b   1.000
_cell.length_c   1.000
_cell.angle_alpha   90.00
_cell.angle_beta   90.00
_cell.angle_gamma   90.00
#
_symmetry.space_group_name_H-M   'P 1'
#
loop_
_entity.id
_entity.type
_entity.pdbx_description
1 polymer ?
#
loop_
_entity_poly.entity_id
_entity_poly.type
_entity_poly.pdbx_seq_one_letter_code
_entity_poly.pdbx_strand_id
1 'polypeptide(L)'
;TLMQKIVRNKPEAVSLLKIQYRMNDEIMNFSSDWFYHGELKSAPEVKYRSILDYDTPIVWVNTEGMDCNEEFVGESFGRINKAEAALSIEELKKYINKIGKERLLEERIDFGLISPYKAQVQYLRQLIKKDAFFKPFRGLITINTVDGFQGQERDVILISLVRANEDG
;
A
#
# COMPACT_ATOMS: atom_id res chain seq x y z
N THR A 1 -17.40 -1.03 -17.69
CA THR A 1 -17.94 -0.03 -16.74
C THR A 1 -18.66 1.09 -17.48
N LEU A 2 -19.47 1.91 -16.76
CA LEU A 2 -20.12 3.09 -17.35
C LEU A 2 -19.08 4.05 -17.94
N MET A 3 -17.97 4.31 -17.21
CA MET A 3 -16.88 5.15 -17.70
C MET A 3 -16.29 4.65 -19.03
N GLN A 4 -16.01 3.35 -19.15
CA GLN A 4 -15.50 2.79 -20.40
C GLN A 4 -16.45 3.00 -21.58
N LYS A 5 -17.77 2.92 -21.35
CA LYS A 5 -18.77 3.21 -22.39
C LYS A 5 -18.75 4.69 -22.79
N ILE A 6 -18.60 5.60 -21.82
CA ILE A 6 -18.53 7.04 -22.08
C ILE A 6 -17.26 7.37 -22.87
N VAL A 7 -16.09 6.90 -22.42
CA VAL A 7 -14.81 7.09 -23.11
C VAL A 7 -14.88 6.62 -24.57
N ARG A 8 -15.54 5.48 -24.82
CA ARG A 8 -15.65 4.90 -26.15
C ARG A 8 -16.65 5.62 -27.07
N ASN A 9 -17.80 6.01 -26.50
CA ASN A 9 -18.94 6.49 -27.30
C ASN A 9 -19.05 8.01 -27.34
N LYS A 10 -18.43 8.72 -26.41
CA LYS A 10 -18.44 10.19 -26.29
C LYS A 10 -17.07 10.70 -25.80
N PRO A 11 -15.99 10.48 -26.58
CA PRO A 11 -14.65 10.89 -26.17
C PRO A 11 -14.53 12.40 -25.94
N GLU A 12 -15.34 13.21 -26.63
CA GLU A 12 -15.43 14.66 -26.46
C GLU A 12 -15.93 15.10 -25.06
N ALA A 13 -16.65 14.21 -24.38
CA ALA A 13 -17.12 14.46 -23.01
C ALA A 13 -16.13 14.02 -21.91
N VAL A 14 -14.93 13.56 -22.31
CA VAL A 14 -13.92 13.01 -21.39
C VAL A 14 -12.66 13.86 -21.47
N SER A 15 -12.17 14.28 -20.31
CA SER A 15 -10.87 14.95 -20.18
C SER A 15 -9.98 14.19 -19.22
N LEU A 16 -8.74 13.91 -19.63
CA LEU A 16 -7.73 13.30 -18.79
C LEU A 16 -7.05 14.37 -17.93
N LEU A 17 -7.06 14.18 -16.62
CA LEU A 17 -6.24 14.97 -15.70
C LEU A 17 -4.80 14.45 -15.77
N LYS A 18 -3.90 15.25 -16.34
CA LYS A 18 -2.52 14.83 -16.64
C LYS A 18 -1.52 15.13 -15.52
N ILE A 19 -1.87 15.99 -14.58
CA ILE A 19 -0.98 16.37 -13.47
C ILE A 19 -1.56 15.84 -12.18
N GLN A 20 -0.73 15.10 -11.43
CA GLN A 20 -1.08 14.61 -10.10
C GLN A 20 -0.26 15.33 -9.02
N TYR A 21 -0.84 15.48 -7.83
CA TYR A 21 -0.29 16.20 -6.67
C TYR A 21 -0.15 15.31 -5.43
N ARG A 22 -0.19 13.98 -5.60
CA ARG A 22 -0.27 13.04 -4.48
C ARG A 22 1.06 12.38 -4.17
N MET A 23 1.69 11.78 -5.15
CA MET A 23 2.77 10.82 -4.95
C MET A 23 4.05 11.20 -5.68
N ASN A 24 5.15 10.62 -5.21
CA ASN A 24 6.44 10.65 -5.88
C ASN A 24 6.35 10.13 -7.32
N ASP A 25 7.19 10.66 -8.19
CA ASP A 25 7.21 10.35 -9.61
C ASP A 25 7.45 8.86 -9.89
N GLU A 26 8.34 8.21 -9.14
CA GLU A 26 8.61 6.78 -9.29
C GLU A 26 7.38 5.91 -8.98
N ILE A 27 6.59 6.28 -7.97
CA ILE A 27 5.33 5.59 -7.65
C ILE A 27 4.29 5.83 -8.75
N MET A 28 4.21 7.05 -9.29
CA MET A 28 3.26 7.42 -10.33
C MET A 28 3.57 6.75 -11.66
N ASN A 29 4.84 6.58 -12.03
CA ASN A 29 5.28 6.09 -13.33
C ASN A 29 4.64 4.74 -13.68
N PHE A 30 4.56 3.80 -12.72
CA PHE A 30 3.89 2.51 -12.95
C PHE A 30 2.46 2.70 -13.47
N SER A 31 1.67 3.54 -12.80
CA SER A 31 0.28 3.79 -13.20
C SER A 31 0.20 4.58 -14.51
N SER A 32 1.11 5.54 -14.72
CA SER A 32 1.19 6.33 -15.94
C SER A 32 1.40 5.45 -17.17
N ASP A 33 2.38 4.55 -17.11
CA ASP A 33 2.73 3.71 -18.24
C ASP A 33 1.64 2.65 -18.54
N TRP A 34 1.09 2.02 -17.50
CA TRP A 34 0.13 0.94 -17.67
C TRP A 34 -1.29 1.39 -18.03
N PHE A 35 -1.75 2.53 -17.50
CA PHE A 35 -3.15 2.92 -17.61
C PHE A 35 -3.38 4.23 -18.36
N TYR A 36 -2.33 5.07 -18.49
CA TYR A 36 -2.46 6.43 -19.02
C TYR A 36 -1.47 6.73 -20.14
N HIS A 37 -0.87 5.71 -20.76
CA HIS A 37 0.03 5.82 -21.93
C HIS A 37 1.20 6.79 -21.72
N GLY A 38 1.71 6.90 -20.49
CA GLY A 38 2.78 7.83 -20.12
C GLY A 38 2.35 9.31 -20.04
N GLU A 39 1.04 9.59 -20.06
CA GLU A 39 0.55 10.97 -20.07
C GLU A 39 0.47 11.64 -18.71
N LEU A 40 0.50 10.86 -17.60
CA LEU A 40 0.51 11.46 -16.27
C LEU A 40 1.87 12.04 -15.93
N LYS A 41 1.86 13.17 -15.24
CA LYS A 41 3.05 13.84 -14.73
C LYS A 41 2.84 14.25 -13.26
N SER A 42 3.88 14.17 -12.48
CA SER A 42 3.86 14.69 -11.13
C SER A 42 4.06 16.20 -11.12
N ALA A 43 3.29 16.90 -10.28
CA ALA A 43 3.55 18.30 -10.00
C ALA A 43 4.93 18.46 -9.34
N PRO A 44 5.65 19.58 -9.58
CA PRO A 44 7.00 19.79 -9.01
C PRO A 44 7.08 19.58 -7.51
N GLU A 45 6.04 19.93 -6.76
CA GLU A 45 5.97 19.88 -5.30
C GLU A 45 5.99 18.45 -4.74
N VAL A 46 5.55 17.47 -5.54
CA VAL A 46 5.45 16.07 -5.10
C VAL A 46 6.39 15.15 -5.84
N LYS A 47 7.02 15.63 -6.89
CA LYS A 47 7.86 14.82 -7.79
C LYS A 47 8.92 14.01 -7.05
N TYR A 48 9.53 14.60 -6.03
CA TYR A 48 10.61 14.00 -5.24
C TYR A 48 10.19 13.80 -3.77
N ARG A 49 8.88 13.73 -3.51
CA ARG A 49 8.38 13.53 -2.14
C ARG A 49 8.91 12.23 -1.57
N SER A 50 9.53 12.30 -0.39
CA SER A 50 10.01 11.18 0.39
C SER A 50 9.85 11.48 1.89
N ILE A 51 9.80 10.44 2.72
CA ILE A 51 9.76 10.60 4.18
C ILE A 51 11.15 10.85 4.74
N LEU A 52 12.13 10.19 4.19
CA LEU A 52 13.54 10.30 4.57
C LEU A 52 14.34 10.73 3.35
N ASP A 53 15.38 11.53 3.60
CA ASP A 53 16.35 11.88 2.57
C ASP A 53 16.99 10.61 2.02
N TYR A 54 17.10 10.54 0.69
CA TYR A 54 17.68 9.38 -0.02
C TYR A 54 16.91 8.06 0.17
N ASP A 55 15.63 8.13 0.57
CA ASP A 55 14.78 6.93 0.65
C ASP A 55 14.36 6.47 -0.75
N THR A 56 14.22 5.16 -0.92
CA THR A 56 13.70 4.58 -2.15
C THR A 56 12.17 4.63 -2.10
N PRO A 57 11.48 5.34 -3.02
CA PRO A 57 10.04 5.51 -2.96
C PRO A 57 9.23 4.22 -3.07
N ILE A 58 9.80 3.21 -3.75
CA ILE A 58 9.20 1.88 -3.89
C ILE A 58 10.21 0.83 -3.46
N VAL A 59 9.81 -0.04 -2.54
CA VAL A 59 10.60 -1.19 -2.11
C VAL A 59 9.80 -2.47 -2.37
N TRP A 60 10.40 -3.40 -3.07
CA TRP A 60 9.86 -4.73 -3.28
C TRP A 60 10.56 -5.73 -2.36
N VAL A 61 9.79 -6.34 -1.46
CA VAL A 61 10.28 -7.41 -0.58
C VAL A 61 9.98 -8.74 -1.24
N ASN A 62 10.99 -9.37 -1.84
CA ASN A 62 10.84 -10.68 -2.46
C ASN A 62 10.76 -11.77 -1.40
N THR A 63 9.71 -12.58 -1.44
CA THR A 63 9.49 -13.73 -0.54
C THR A 63 9.81 -15.07 -1.20
N GLU A 64 10.40 -15.06 -2.40
CA GLU A 64 10.82 -16.27 -3.09
C GLU A 64 11.84 -17.06 -2.25
N GLY A 65 11.64 -18.37 -2.14
CA GLY A 65 12.45 -19.24 -1.29
C GLY A 65 12.17 -19.16 0.21
N MET A 66 11.24 -18.30 0.64
CA MET A 66 10.72 -18.29 2.00
C MET A 66 9.49 -19.20 2.10
N ASP A 67 9.27 -19.81 3.27
CA ASP A 67 8.03 -20.57 3.53
C ASP A 67 6.83 -19.63 3.77
N CYS A 68 6.47 -18.90 2.72
CA CYS A 68 5.42 -17.89 2.72
C CYS A 68 4.17 -18.39 1.98
N ASN A 69 3.64 -19.54 2.39
CA ASN A 69 2.48 -20.15 1.77
C ASN A 69 1.16 -19.54 2.28
N GLU A 70 0.20 -19.41 1.38
CA GLU A 70 -1.15 -19.01 1.71
C GLU A 70 -1.95 -20.16 2.33
N GLU A 71 -2.80 -19.82 3.30
CA GLU A 71 -3.72 -20.75 3.95
C GLU A 71 -5.16 -20.33 3.73
N PHE A 72 -6.06 -21.28 3.57
CA PHE A 72 -7.51 -21.03 3.59
C PHE A 72 -8.02 -20.93 5.03
N VAL A 73 -8.85 -19.94 5.31
CA VAL A 73 -9.46 -19.75 6.63
C VAL A 73 -10.96 -19.54 6.51
N GLY A 74 -11.71 -20.25 7.37
CA GLY A 74 -13.17 -20.16 7.45
C GLY A 74 -13.92 -20.79 6.27
N GLU A 75 -15.24 -20.84 6.40
CA GLU A 75 -16.14 -21.43 5.39
C GLU A 75 -16.24 -20.62 4.09
N SER A 76 -15.85 -19.33 4.12
CA SER A 76 -15.94 -18.41 2.99
C SER A 76 -14.66 -18.32 2.14
N PHE A 77 -13.77 -19.31 2.22
CA PHE A 77 -12.52 -19.36 1.46
C PHE A 77 -11.66 -18.09 1.60
N GLY A 78 -11.66 -17.47 2.77
CA GLY A 78 -10.73 -16.39 3.09
C GLY A 78 -9.29 -16.91 2.98
N ARG A 79 -8.37 -16.04 2.53
CA ARG A 79 -6.95 -16.37 2.42
C ARG A 79 -6.15 -15.54 3.40
N ILE A 80 -5.19 -16.18 4.04
CA ILE A 80 -4.15 -15.53 4.83
C ILE A 80 -2.78 -16.09 4.45
N ASN A 81 -1.77 -15.28 4.63
CA ASN A 81 -0.38 -15.69 4.60
C ASN A 81 0.29 -15.17 5.89
N LYS A 82 0.48 -16.08 6.84
CA LYS A 82 0.98 -15.72 8.18
C LYS A 82 2.44 -15.24 8.13
N ALA A 83 3.25 -15.90 7.32
CA ALA A 83 4.65 -15.53 7.18
C ALA A 83 4.81 -14.15 6.54
N GLU A 84 4.06 -13.88 5.47
CA GLU A 84 4.03 -12.57 4.82
C GLU A 84 3.48 -11.49 5.76
N ALA A 85 2.45 -11.80 6.57
CA ALA A 85 1.96 -10.86 7.57
C ALA A 85 3.03 -10.53 8.62
N ALA A 86 3.75 -11.55 9.12
CA ALA A 86 4.85 -11.34 10.07
C ALA A 86 5.96 -10.47 9.45
N LEU A 87 6.34 -10.76 8.22
CA LEU A 87 7.33 -9.97 7.46
C LEU A 87 6.86 -8.51 7.29
N SER A 88 5.59 -8.31 6.94
CA SER A 88 5.00 -6.95 6.82
C SER A 88 5.09 -6.18 8.15
N ILE A 89 4.85 -6.84 9.27
CA ILE A 89 4.98 -6.23 10.60
C ILE A 89 6.44 -5.89 10.91
N GLU A 90 7.39 -6.76 10.58
CA GLU A 90 8.81 -6.49 10.79
C GLU A 90 9.32 -5.34 9.91
N GLU A 91 8.94 -5.28 8.65
CA GLU A 91 9.29 -4.17 7.76
C GLU A 91 8.70 -2.84 8.26
N LEU A 92 7.44 -2.86 8.73
CA LEU A 92 6.83 -1.67 9.35
C LEU A 92 7.62 -1.20 10.57
N LYS A 93 8.03 -2.12 11.47
CA LYS A 93 8.87 -1.78 12.64
C LYS A 93 10.22 -1.20 12.23
N LYS A 94 10.88 -1.82 11.25
CA LYS A 94 12.17 -1.33 10.73
C LYS A 94 12.02 0.10 10.21
N TYR A 95 10.96 0.37 9.44
CA TYR A 95 10.74 1.69 8.89
C TYR A 95 10.38 2.73 9.95
N ILE A 96 9.52 2.40 10.93
CA ILE A 96 9.24 3.25 12.09
C ILE A 96 10.52 3.59 12.87
N ASN A 97 11.39 2.61 13.10
CA ASN A 97 12.66 2.84 13.78
C ASN A 97 13.62 3.69 12.94
N LYS A 98 13.61 3.53 11.61
CA LYS A 98 14.43 4.34 10.68
C LYS A 98 13.99 5.81 10.67
N ILE A 99 12.68 6.10 10.71
CA ILE A 99 12.13 7.46 10.83
C ILE A 99 12.48 8.06 12.19
N GLY A 100 12.43 7.26 13.24
CA GLY A 100 12.52 7.70 14.63
C GLY A 100 11.15 7.96 15.25
N LYS A 101 10.94 7.42 16.45
CA LYS A 101 9.62 7.43 17.12
C LYS A 101 9.14 8.84 17.46
N GLU A 102 10.05 9.71 17.85
CA GLU A 102 9.74 11.11 18.21
C GLU A 102 9.25 11.87 16.98
N ARG A 103 10.05 11.86 15.90
CA ARG A 103 9.69 12.50 14.64
C ARG A 103 8.36 12.00 14.09
N LEU A 104 8.15 10.68 14.12
CA LEU A 104 6.91 10.06 13.63
C LEU A 104 5.66 10.59 14.36
N LEU A 105 5.75 10.79 15.67
CA LEU A 105 4.64 11.31 16.48
C LEU A 105 4.45 12.82 16.28
N GLU A 106 5.53 13.58 16.21
CA GLU A 106 5.52 15.04 16.02
C GLU A 106 4.95 15.43 14.67
N GLU A 107 5.46 14.81 13.60
CA GLU A 107 5.01 15.05 12.22
C GLU A 107 3.72 14.30 11.88
N ARG A 108 3.25 13.39 12.76
CA ARG A 108 2.06 12.55 12.57
C ARG A 108 2.10 11.73 11.29
N ILE A 109 3.28 11.19 10.94
CA ILE A 109 3.47 10.35 9.75
C ILE A 109 2.57 9.12 9.88
N ASP A 110 1.70 8.90 8.90
CA ASP A 110 0.71 7.85 8.96
C ASP A 110 0.97 6.70 7.96
N PHE A 111 0.48 5.52 8.31
CA PHE A 111 0.72 4.28 7.60
C PHE A 111 -0.57 3.64 7.14
N GLY A 112 -0.56 3.11 5.92
CA GLY A 112 -1.58 2.22 5.40
C GLY A 112 -1.04 0.82 5.18
N LEU A 113 -1.65 -0.19 5.79
CA LEU A 113 -1.42 -1.59 5.43
C LEU A 113 -2.60 -2.09 4.62
N ILE A 114 -2.33 -2.51 3.40
CA ILE A 114 -3.36 -2.88 2.43
C ILE A 114 -3.21 -4.37 2.09
N SER A 115 -4.32 -5.08 2.03
CA SER A 115 -4.35 -6.43 1.47
C SER A 115 -5.64 -6.64 0.68
N PRO A 116 -5.62 -7.40 -0.43
CA PRO A 116 -6.84 -7.75 -1.16
C PRO A 116 -7.79 -8.66 -0.38
N TYR A 117 -7.30 -9.33 0.68
CA TYR A 117 -8.07 -10.33 1.43
C TYR A 117 -8.48 -9.82 2.82
N LYS A 118 -9.78 -9.83 3.12
CA LYS A 118 -10.33 -9.44 4.43
C LYS A 118 -9.75 -10.24 5.58
N ALA A 119 -9.49 -11.54 5.38
CA ALA A 119 -8.89 -12.40 6.40
C ALA A 119 -7.48 -11.94 6.77
N GLN A 120 -6.66 -11.57 5.78
CA GLN A 120 -5.32 -11.01 6.02
C GLN A 120 -5.38 -9.67 6.76
N VAL A 121 -6.30 -8.80 6.37
CA VAL A 121 -6.54 -7.52 7.06
C VAL A 121 -6.87 -7.74 8.54
N GLN A 122 -7.75 -8.69 8.85
CA GLN A 122 -8.10 -9.01 10.23
C GLN A 122 -6.90 -9.57 11.00
N TYR A 123 -6.12 -10.43 10.37
CA TYR A 123 -4.92 -11.01 10.97
C TYR A 123 -3.86 -9.93 11.26
N LEU A 124 -3.57 -9.05 10.30
CA LEU A 124 -2.66 -7.92 10.50
C LEU A 124 -3.13 -7.01 11.65
N ARG A 125 -4.44 -6.72 11.73
CA ARG A 125 -5.00 -5.94 12.85
C ARG A 125 -4.76 -6.61 14.22
N GLN A 126 -4.89 -7.95 14.28
CA GLN A 126 -4.61 -8.69 15.52
C GLN A 126 -3.13 -8.61 15.90
N LEU A 127 -2.22 -8.73 14.95
CA LEU A 127 -0.78 -8.61 15.19
C LEU A 127 -0.43 -7.22 15.74
N ILE A 128 -0.87 -6.14 15.06
CA ILE A 128 -0.65 -4.76 15.53
C ILE A 128 -1.27 -4.52 16.92
N LYS A 129 -2.46 -5.08 17.19
CA LYS A 129 -3.11 -4.92 18.50
C LYS A 129 -2.38 -5.65 19.62
N LYS A 130 -1.80 -6.81 19.35
CA LYS A 130 -1.08 -7.62 20.36
C LYS A 130 0.32 -7.10 20.65
N ASP A 131 0.96 -6.48 19.69
CA ASP A 131 2.33 -6.03 19.81
C ASP A 131 2.42 -4.70 20.57
N ALA A 132 3.15 -4.70 21.67
CA ALA A 132 3.36 -3.53 22.53
C ALA A 132 4.13 -2.41 21.80
N PHE A 133 4.97 -2.75 20.84
CA PHE A 133 5.72 -1.78 20.05
C PHE A 133 4.81 -0.74 19.39
N PHE A 134 3.66 -1.17 18.87
CA PHE A 134 2.74 -0.29 18.14
C PHE A 134 1.79 0.51 19.03
N LYS A 135 1.79 0.29 20.35
CA LYS A 135 0.87 0.96 21.27
C LYS A 135 0.82 2.50 21.10
N PRO A 136 1.97 3.21 20.97
CA PRO A 136 1.96 4.66 20.77
C PRO A 136 1.48 5.09 19.37
N PHE A 137 1.59 4.20 18.36
CA PHE A 137 1.40 4.52 16.95
C PHE A 137 0.08 4.02 16.36
N ARG A 138 -0.74 3.30 17.14
CA ARG A 138 -1.97 2.67 16.63
C ARG A 138 -2.92 3.64 15.94
N GLY A 139 -2.98 4.87 16.40
CA GLY A 139 -3.80 5.93 15.80
C GLY A 139 -3.29 6.43 14.43
N LEU A 140 -2.04 6.10 14.10
CA LEU A 140 -1.39 6.46 12.84
C LEU A 140 -1.34 5.30 11.84
N ILE A 141 -1.82 4.11 12.23
CA ILE A 141 -1.80 2.91 11.39
C ILE A 141 -3.21 2.53 11.00
N THR A 142 -3.50 2.57 9.71
CA THR A 142 -4.79 2.12 9.14
C THR A 142 -4.56 0.82 8.39
N ILE A 143 -5.39 -0.19 8.63
CA ILE A 143 -5.29 -1.50 7.97
C ILE A 143 -6.63 -1.79 7.30
N ASN A 144 -6.65 -1.97 5.98
CA ASN A 144 -7.90 -2.21 5.27
C ASN A 144 -7.67 -2.97 3.95
N THR A 145 -8.78 -3.38 3.32
CA THR A 145 -8.74 -3.91 1.95
C THR A 145 -8.49 -2.78 0.94
N VAL A 146 -8.15 -3.15 -0.29
CA VAL A 146 -7.98 -2.20 -1.41
C VAL A 146 -9.20 -1.28 -1.53
N ASP A 147 -10.41 -1.85 -1.56
CA ASP A 147 -11.65 -1.06 -1.66
C ASP A 147 -11.86 -0.15 -0.44
N GLY A 148 -11.47 -0.62 0.74
CA GLY A 148 -11.57 0.15 1.98
C GLY A 148 -10.60 1.32 2.07
N PHE A 149 -9.58 1.36 1.22
CA PHE A 149 -8.66 2.48 1.06
C PHE A 149 -9.06 3.45 -0.05
N GLN A 150 -10.08 3.12 -0.84
CA GLN A 150 -10.49 3.99 -1.94
C GLN A 150 -10.79 5.41 -1.43
N GLY A 151 -10.19 6.40 -2.06
CA GLY A 151 -10.33 7.83 -1.70
C GLY A 151 -9.49 8.28 -0.51
N GLN A 152 -8.68 7.40 0.08
CA GLN A 152 -7.76 7.75 1.16
C GLN A 152 -6.32 7.88 0.63
N GLU A 153 -5.49 8.56 1.40
CA GLU A 153 -4.04 8.64 1.19
C GLU A 153 -3.31 8.47 2.52
N ARG A 154 -2.07 8.02 2.48
CA ARG A 154 -1.18 7.85 3.62
C ARG A 154 0.23 8.20 3.20
N ASP A 155 1.04 8.61 4.17
CA ASP A 155 2.44 8.93 3.92
C ASP A 155 3.25 7.70 3.50
N VAL A 156 2.94 6.55 4.10
CA VAL A 156 3.59 5.27 3.80
C VAL A 156 2.55 4.18 3.59
N ILE A 157 2.69 3.42 2.51
CA ILE A 157 1.83 2.29 2.19
C ILE A 157 2.65 1.00 2.18
N LEU A 158 2.17 0.00 2.92
CA LEU A 158 2.63 -1.39 2.80
C LEU A 158 1.51 -2.24 2.20
N ILE A 159 1.87 -3.10 1.25
CA ILE A 159 0.91 -3.97 0.57
C ILE A 159 1.30 -5.42 0.84
N SER A 160 0.36 -6.19 1.40
CA SER A 160 0.47 -7.64 1.57
C SER A 160 -0.41 -8.33 0.54
N LEU A 161 0.21 -9.00 -0.44
CA LEU A 161 -0.47 -9.60 -1.60
C LEU A 161 -1.09 -10.95 -1.28
N VAL A 162 -0.54 -11.66 -0.30
CA VAL A 162 -1.00 -12.96 0.24
C VAL A 162 -0.74 -14.15 -0.67
N ARG A 163 -1.06 -14.02 -1.96
CA ARG A 163 -0.91 -15.11 -2.93
C ARG A 163 0.57 -15.38 -3.20
N ALA A 164 1.00 -16.57 -2.77
CA ALA A 164 2.31 -17.10 -3.06
C ALA A 164 2.16 -18.63 -3.19
N ASN A 165 2.01 -19.12 -4.42
CA ASN A 165 1.92 -20.54 -4.72
C ASN A 165 2.80 -20.86 -5.94
N GLU A 166 3.15 -22.14 -6.08
CA GLU A 166 4.02 -22.62 -7.16
C GLU A 166 3.33 -22.63 -8.54
N ASP A 167 2.01 -22.51 -8.56
CA ASP A 167 1.19 -22.56 -9.78
C ASP A 167 0.97 -21.18 -10.44
N GLY A 168 1.46 -20.09 -9.84
CA GLY A 168 1.42 -18.72 -10.35
C GLY A 168 0.14 -17.97 -10.01
#